data_0a0502ef0f59b4cdd8c2f7febc085eac
#
_entry.id   0a0502ef0f59b4cdd8c2f7febc085eac
#
_cell.length_a   1.000
_cell.length_b   1.000
_cell.length_c   1.000
_cell.angle_alpha   90.00
_cell.angle_beta   90.00
_cell.angle_gamma   90.00
#
_symmetry.space_group_name_H-M   'P 1'
#
loop_
_entity.id
_entity.type
_entity.pdbx_description
1 polymer ?
#
loop_
_entity_poly.entity_id
_entity_poly.type
_entity_poly.pdbx_seq_one_letter_code
_entity_poly.pdbx_strand_id
1 'polypeptide(L)'
;MSETDYSVRSFKGGYDDNITYLVTCMRTRNQFLMDASVPLKQILPFVSKKGLIVLFITHTHGDHTAYMDEYVDAFPNLVVMIYKDSEDKIQTTLKRPVKHGDIVTVGQLSLEVFHTPGHYPDSVCYLLDGILFTGDTLFVGRTGRTVSNGSDTRQLYRSVYDTILDLPGHTIIYPGHDYGPKMTISIDENIAISPLLQAEDEDDFVQRMADYEVERTFEN
;
A
#
# COMPACT_ATOMS: atom_id res chain seq x y z
N MET A 1 12.80 11.34 -23.08
CA MET A 1 12.36 10.34 -22.10
C MET A 1 13.11 10.66 -20.84
N SER A 2 12.46 11.13 -19.79
CA SER A 2 13.10 11.25 -18.48
C SER A 2 13.41 9.83 -18.02
N GLU A 3 14.69 9.52 -17.76
CA GLU A 3 15.03 8.30 -17.02
C GLU A 3 14.32 8.38 -15.69
N THR A 4 13.51 7.39 -15.38
CA THR A 4 12.89 7.28 -14.06
C THR A 4 14.01 7.19 -13.02
N ASP A 5 13.98 8.10 -12.05
CA ASP A 5 15.04 8.18 -11.03
C ASP A 5 14.98 7.03 -10.01
N TYR A 6 14.08 6.05 -10.24
CA TYR A 6 13.89 4.90 -9.36
C TYR A 6 13.58 3.61 -10.14
N SER A 7 13.74 2.49 -9.48
CA SER A 7 13.24 1.19 -9.92
C SER A 7 12.38 0.55 -8.83
N VAL A 8 11.29 -0.09 -9.24
CA VAL A 8 10.40 -0.88 -8.38
C VAL A 8 10.57 -2.35 -8.69
N ARG A 9 10.77 -3.17 -7.67
CA ARG A 9 10.77 -4.62 -7.77
C ARG A 9 9.71 -5.18 -6.83
N SER A 10 8.77 -5.93 -7.38
CA SER A 10 7.73 -6.62 -6.62
C SER A 10 8.18 -8.01 -6.22
N PHE A 11 7.77 -8.42 -5.02
CA PHE A 11 7.95 -9.77 -4.47
C PHE A 11 6.60 -10.27 -4.00
N LYS A 12 6.09 -11.29 -4.68
CA LYS A 12 4.85 -11.95 -4.33
C LYS A 12 5.13 -13.11 -3.38
N GLY A 13 4.32 -13.26 -2.34
CA GLY A 13 4.46 -14.33 -1.36
C GLY A 13 3.76 -13.98 -0.05
N GLY A 14 4.14 -14.67 1.03
CA GLY A 14 3.48 -14.45 2.32
C GLY A 14 2.09 -15.07 2.37
N TYR A 15 1.15 -14.36 2.94
CA TYR A 15 -0.24 -14.78 3.08
C TYR A 15 -1.08 -14.17 1.94
N ASP A 16 -2.02 -14.95 1.38
CA ASP A 16 -3.07 -14.50 0.48
C ASP A 16 -2.56 -13.60 -0.67
N ASP A 17 -1.51 -14.06 -1.38
CA ASP A 17 -0.94 -13.35 -2.53
C ASP A 17 -0.44 -11.91 -2.25
N ASN A 18 0.02 -11.63 -1.02
CA ASN A 18 0.64 -10.35 -0.68
C ASN A 18 1.80 -9.96 -1.61
N ILE A 19 1.97 -8.67 -1.76
CA ILE A 19 3.08 -8.08 -2.50
C ILE A 19 3.86 -7.12 -1.61
N THR A 20 5.17 -7.32 -1.52
CA THR A 20 6.11 -6.33 -0.98
C THR A 20 6.87 -5.70 -2.13
N TYR A 21 7.07 -4.38 -2.09
CA TYR A 21 7.81 -3.66 -3.12
C TYR A 21 9.13 -3.14 -2.57
N LEU A 22 10.25 -3.52 -3.22
CA LEU A 22 11.56 -2.92 -3.00
C LEU A 22 11.77 -1.81 -4.02
N VAL A 23 11.87 -0.58 -3.55
CA VAL A 23 12.13 0.59 -4.39
C VAL A 23 13.55 1.07 -4.18
N THR A 24 14.25 1.33 -5.27
CA THR A 24 15.65 1.80 -5.27
C THR A 24 15.73 3.17 -5.93
N CYS A 25 16.22 4.17 -5.20
CA CYS A 25 16.65 5.44 -5.79
C CYS A 25 17.88 5.19 -6.66
N MET A 26 17.79 5.41 -7.96
CA MET A 26 18.87 5.08 -8.89
C MET A 26 20.08 6.01 -8.73
N ARG A 27 19.89 7.22 -8.23
CA ARG A 27 20.96 8.21 -8.01
C ARG A 27 21.75 7.98 -6.74
N THR A 28 21.04 7.71 -5.61
CA THR A 28 21.71 7.57 -4.30
C THR A 28 21.96 6.12 -3.91
N ARG A 29 21.28 5.17 -4.56
CA ARG A 29 21.22 3.74 -4.23
C ARG A 29 20.58 3.43 -2.89
N ASN A 30 19.92 4.42 -2.26
CA ASN A 30 19.07 4.19 -1.09
C ASN A 30 17.85 3.39 -1.49
N GLN A 31 17.43 2.50 -0.60
CA GLN A 31 16.29 1.61 -0.84
C GLN A 31 15.27 1.72 0.28
N PHE A 32 14.01 1.50 -0.08
CA PHE A 32 12.94 1.32 0.89
C PHE A 32 12.06 0.14 0.51
N LEU A 33 11.35 -0.39 1.49
CA LEU A 33 10.29 -1.37 1.29
C LEU A 33 8.92 -0.74 1.52
N MET A 34 7.95 -1.26 0.80
CA MET A 34 6.53 -1.07 1.06
C MET A 34 5.98 -2.40 1.57
N ASP A 35 5.58 -2.40 2.82
CA ASP A 35 5.16 -3.54 3.63
C ASP A 35 6.22 -4.63 3.85
N ALA A 36 6.05 -5.43 4.89
CA ALA A 36 6.89 -6.55 5.26
C ALA A 36 6.14 -7.88 5.14
N SER A 37 5.48 -8.07 4.01
CA SER A 37 4.57 -9.21 3.76
C SER A 37 5.29 -10.47 3.30
N VAL A 38 6.56 -10.37 2.89
CA VAL A 38 7.34 -11.53 2.45
C VAL A 38 8.61 -11.70 3.31
N PRO A 39 9.12 -12.93 3.49
CA PRO A 39 10.30 -13.17 4.30
C PRO A 39 11.55 -12.51 3.69
N LEU A 40 12.43 -11.98 4.55
CA LEU A 40 13.66 -11.27 4.18
C LEU A 40 14.51 -12.03 3.17
N LYS A 41 14.59 -13.35 3.26
CA LYS A 41 15.38 -14.19 2.36
C LYS A 41 15.06 -14.00 0.88
N GLN A 42 13.83 -13.59 0.54
CA GLN A 42 13.43 -13.34 -0.84
C GLN A 42 13.98 -12.00 -1.35
N ILE A 43 14.11 -11.00 -0.48
CA ILE A 43 14.49 -9.63 -0.82
C ILE A 43 16.01 -9.42 -0.67
N LEU A 44 16.64 -10.09 0.27
CA LEU A 44 18.04 -9.92 0.64
C LEU A 44 19.04 -9.93 -0.54
N PRO A 45 18.89 -10.80 -1.58
CA PRO A 45 19.76 -10.78 -2.76
C PRO A 45 19.73 -9.47 -3.56
N PHE A 46 18.71 -8.65 -3.39
CA PHE A 46 18.47 -7.41 -4.12
C PHE A 46 18.74 -6.15 -3.26
N VAL A 47 19.01 -6.33 -1.98
CA VAL A 47 19.35 -5.22 -1.08
C VAL A 47 20.78 -4.80 -1.31
N SER A 48 21.00 -3.51 -1.55
CA SER A 48 22.32 -2.94 -1.73
C SER A 48 23.10 -2.91 -0.39
N LYS A 49 24.44 -2.89 -0.45
CA LYS A 49 25.28 -2.79 0.77
C LYS A 49 25.06 -1.49 1.58
N LYS A 50 24.57 -0.43 0.94
CA LYS A 50 24.20 0.83 1.62
C LYS A 50 22.79 0.81 2.18
N GLY A 51 22.03 -0.17 1.78
CA GLY A 51 20.97 -0.70 2.52
C GLY A 51 19.61 -0.15 2.32
N LEU A 52 18.77 -1.01 2.78
CA LEU A 52 17.41 -0.72 3.14
C LEU A 52 17.41 0.24 4.32
N ILE A 53 16.85 1.43 4.14
CA ILE A 53 16.89 2.48 5.17
C ILE A 53 15.50 2.85 5.70
N VAL A 54 14.43 2.53 4.94
CA VAL A 54 13.05 2.79 5.35
C VAL A 54 12.17 1.59 5.01
N LEU A 55 11.28 1.25 5.92
CA LEU A 55 10.14 0.36 5.73
C LEU A 55 8.87 1.20 5.91
N PHE A 56 8.07 1.35 4.88
CA PHE A 56 6.75 1.95 4.93
C PHE A 56 5.72 0.87 5.21
N ILE A 57 4.84 1.09 6.17
CA ILE A 57 3.69 0.22 6.44
C ILE A 57 2.44 0.90 5.91
N THR A 58 1.71 0.21 5.03
CA THR A 58 0.46 0.74 4.49
C THR A 58 -0.66 0.67 5.52
N HIS A 59 -0.72 -0.40 6.31
CA HIS A 59 -1.63 -0.56 7.44
C HIS A 59 -1.16 -1.72 8.34
N THR A 60 -1.74 -1.84 9.55
CA THR A 60 -1.25 -2.79 10.56
C THR A 60 -1.98 -4.14 10.58
N HIS A 61 -2.56 -4.60 9.49
CA HIS A 61 -2.96 -6.02 9.41
C HIS A 61 -1.73 -6.93 9.49
N GLY A 62 -1.92 -8.09 10.12
CA GLY A 62 -0.80 -8.99 10.44
C GLY A 62 -0.03 -9.51 9.24
N ASP A 63 -0.68 -9.66 8.10
CA ASP A 63 -0.06 -10.12 6.85
C ASP A 63 0.85 -9.05 6.20
N HIS A 64 0.58 -7.74 6.42
CA HIS A 64 1.44 -6.64 5.96
C HIS A 64 2.66 -6.42 6.85
N THR A 65 2.63 -6.92 8.07
CA THR A 65 3.71 -6.79 9.06
C THR A 65 4.35 -8.13 9.43
N ALA A 66 3.96 -9.23 8.77
CA ALA A 66 4.27 -10.62 9.13
C ALA A 66 5.77 -10.91 9.32
N TYR A 67 6.61 -10.27 8.54
CA TYR A 67 8.06 -10.49 8.56
C TYR A 67 8.86 -9.25 9.01
N MET A 68 8.19 -8.26 9.60
CA MET A 68 8.82 -7.01 10.00
C MET A 68 10.02 -7.23 10.94
N ASP A 69 9.91 -8.15 11.90
CA ASP A 69 10.99 -8.45 12.85
C ASP A 69 12.26 -8.94 12.14
N GLU A 70 12.13 -9.77 11.07
CA GLU A 70 13.29 -10.20 10.28
C GLU A 70 14.03 -9.01 9.67
N TYR A 71 13.30 -8.00 9.19
CA TYR A 71 13.89 -6.79 8.59
C TYR A 71 14.53 -5.87 9.62
N VAL A 72 13.86 -5.65 10.75
CA VAL A 72 14.38 -4.80 11.82
C VAL A 72 15.64 -5.40 12.45
N ASP A 73 15.67 -6.70 12.67
CA ASP A 73 16.83 -7.41 13.21
C ASP A 73 18.02 -7.41 12.24
N ALA A 74 17.76 -7.59 10.94
CA ALA A 74 18.83 -7.60 9.92
C ALA A 74 19.36 -6.20 9.59
N PHE A 75 18.56 -5.15 9.76
CA PHE A 75 18.90 -3.77 9.45
C PHE A 75 18.67 -2.85 10.66
N PRO A 76 19.61 -2.79 11.63
CA PRO A 76 19.44 -2.05 12.90
C PRO A 76 19.18 -0.54 12.74
N ASN A 77 19.45 0.04 11.57
CA ASN A 77 19.19 1.44 11.26
C ASN A 77 17.94 1.64 10.39
N LEU A 78 17.15 0.59 10.17
CA LEU A 78 15.91 0.65 9.41
C LEU A 78 14.86 1.47 10.16
N VAL A 79 14.36 2.53 9.54
CA VAL A 79 13.29 3.35 10.10
C VAL A 79 11.95 2.83 9.60
N VAL A 80 11.05 2.47 10.51
CA VAL A 80 9.69 2.05 10.17
C VAL A 80 8.77 3.28 10.16
N MET A 81 8.18 3.58 9.00
CA MET A 81 7.15 4.61 8.83
C MET A 81 5.79 3.99 9.03
N ILE A 82 5.01 4.54 9.97
CA ILE A 82 3.70 4.03 10.34
C ILE A 82 2.72 5.18 10.55
N TYR A 83 1.43 4.96 10.29
CA TYR A 83 0.43 5.97 10.60
C TYR A 83 0.44 6.34 12.09
N LYS A 84 0.35 7.64 12.38
CA LYS A 84 0.57 8.22 13.71
C LYS A 84 -0.27 7.60 14.84
N ASP A 85 -1.50 7.15 14.54
CA ASP A 85 -2.42 6.59 15.52
C ASP A 85 -2.22 5.07 15.74
N SER A 86 -1.14 4.49 15.18
CA SER A 86 -0.82 3.06 15.28
C SER A 86 0.61 2.79 15.80
N GLU A 87 1.27 3.80 16.37
CA GLU A 87 2.65 3.66 16.87
C GLU A 87 2.81 2.56 17.93
N ASP A 88 1.81 2.33 18.75
CA ASP A 88 1.79 1.31 19.81
C ASP A 88 1.53 -0.10 19.30
N LYS A 89 1.05 -0.26 18.08
CA LYS A 89 0.85 -1.58 17.45
C LYS A 89 2.15 -2.23 16.98
N ILE A 90 3.22 -1.45 16.82
CA ILE A 90 4.52 -1.92 16.32
C ILE A 90 5.62 -1.77 17.36
N GLN A 91 6.32 -2.87 17.63
CA GLN A 91 7.40 -2.95 18.61
C GLN A 91 8.77 -2.82 17.92
N THR A 92 9.18 -1.59 17.62
CA THR A 92 10.54 -1.28 17.15
C THR A 92 11.04 0.03 17.74
N THR A 93 12.35 0.15 17.90
CA THR A 93 12.99 1.34 18.46
C THR A 93 13.09 2.50 17.47
N LEU A 94 13.20 2.21 16.19
CA LEU A 94 13.33 3.20 15.12
C LEU A 94 12.04 3.27 14.30
N LYS A 95 11.02 3.91 14.85
CA LYS A 95 9.78 4.20 14.14
C LYS A 95 9.54 5.70 14.04
N ARG A 96 8.89 6.11 12.96
CA ARG A 96 8.45 7.49 12.74
C ARG A 96 6.98 7.49 12.34
N PRO A 97 6.14 8.22 13.09
CA PRO A 97 4.76 8.44 12.70
C PRO A 97 4.68 9.30 11.44
N VAL A 98 3.73 8.96 10.57
CA VAL A 98 3.34 9.74 9.41
C VAL A 98 1.86 10.10 9.49
N LYS A 99 1.46 11.18 8.84
CA LYS A 99 0.08 11.65 8.72
C LYS A 99 -0.21 12.09 7.29
N HIS A 100 -1.48 12.27 6.99
CA HIS A 100 -1.92 12.81 5.69
C HIS A 100 -1.21 14.12 5.34
N GLY A 101 -0.73 14.22 4.11
CA GLY A 101 0.00 15.38 3.58
C GLY A 101 1.49 15.46 3.96
N ASP A 102 2.00 14.52 4.74
CA ASP A 102 3.45 14.47 5.00
C ASP A 102 4.21 14.09 3.72
N ILE A 103 5.41 14.66 3.58
CA ILE A 103 6.36 14.27 2.55
C ILE A 103 7.55 13.56 3.21
N VAL A 104 7.77 12.31 2.82
CA VAL A 104 8.90 11.50 3.30
C VAL A 104 9.93 11.35 2.20
N THR A 105 11.18 11.72 2.47
CA THR A 105 12.27 11.66 1.48
C THR A 105 13.18 10.47 1.75
N VAL A 106 13.43 9.65 0.72
CA VAL A 106 14.38 8.53 0.74
C VAL A 106 15.37 8.69 -0.41
N GLY A 107 16.60 9.07 -0.07
CA GLY A 107 17.58 9.49 -1.08
C GLY A 107 17.16 10.78 -1.76
N GLN A 108 16.79 10.72 -3.03
CA GLN A 108 16.23 11.84 -3.80
C GLN A 108 14.76 11.61 -4.19
N LEU A 109 14.14 10.56 -3.66
CA LEU A 109 12.75 10.25 -3.89
C LEU A 109 11.90 10.86 -2.78
N SER A 110 10.81 11.52 -3.15
CA SER A 110 9.86 12.12 -2.22
C SER A 110 8.51 11.40 -2.34
N LEU A 111 8.03 10.84 -1.24
CA LEU A 111 6.73 10.17 -1.17
C LEU A 111 5.76 11.05 -0.40
N GLU A 112 4.61 11.32 -0.99
CA GLU A 112 3.49 11.98 -0.31
C GLU A 112 2.60 10.93 0.35
N VAL A 113 2.15 11.22 1.56
CA VAL A 113 1.34 10.32 2.41
C VAL A 113 -0.13 10.72 2.35
N PHE A 114 -0.99 9.77 1.96
CA PHE A 114 -2.44 9.93 1.99
C PHE A 114 -3.04 9.00 3.04
N HIS A 115 -3.67 9.54 4.08
CA HIS A 115 -4.47 8.72 5.00
C HIS A 115 -5.76 8.30 4.30
N THR A 116 -5.96 7.01 4.13
CA THR A 116 -7.06 6.40 3.36
C THR A 116 -7.78 5.32 4.17
N PRO A 117 -8.40 5.71 5.31
CA PRO A 117 -9.10 4.76 6.17
C PRO A 117 -10.32 4.16 5.50
N GLY A 118 -10.79 3.05 6.05
CA GLY A 118 -11.99 2.35 5.59
C GLY A 118 -11.79 0.85 5.54
N HIS A 119 -10.82 0.35 4.78
CA HIS A 119 -10.39 -1.04 4.91
C HIS A 119 -9.84 -1.31 6.33
N TYR A 120 -8.97 -0.43 6.78
CA TYR A 120 -8.48 -0.41 8.17
C TYR A 120 -8.29 1.03 8.64
N PRO A 121 -8.40 1.33 9.96
CA PRO A 121 -8.36 2.72 10.44
C PRO A 121 -7.05 3.45 10.17
N ASP A 122 -5.94 2.72 10.11
CA ASP A 122 -4.60 3.28 9.89
C ASP A 122 -4.09 3.14 8.45
N SER A 123 -4.96 2.81 7.51
CA SER A 123 -4.59 2.67 6.09
C SER A 123 -4.03 3.96 5.53
N VAL A 124 -2.88 3.87 4.89
CA VAL A 124 -2.23 4.97 4.17
C VAL A 124 -1.78 4.52 2.79
N CYS A 125 -1.91 5.41 1.81
CA CYS A 125 -1.30 5.27 0.50
C CYS A 125 -0.07 6.17 0.40
N TYR A 126 0.89 5.79 -0.44
CA TYR A 126 2.12 6.56 -0.66
C TYR A 126 2.30 6.85 -2.15
N LEU A 127 2.28 8.13 -2.53
CA LEU A 127 2.47 8.58 -3.91
C LEU A 127 3.93 8.91 -4.18
N LEU A 128 4.49 8.31 -5.20
CA LEU A 128 5.83 8.55 -5.71
C LEU A 128 5.77 8.78 -7.23
N ASP A 129 5.94 10.02 -7.68
CA ASP A 129 6.16 10.37 -9.10
C ASP A 129 5.27 9.57 -10.08
N GLY A 130 3.94 9.67 -9.92
CA GLY A 130 2.95 9.04 -10.79
C GLY A 130 2.69 7.55 -10.50
N ILE A 131 3.23 6.98 -9.43
CA ILE A 131 2.83 5.67 -8.91
C ILE A 131 2.30 5.79 -7.49
N LEU A 132 1.27 5.04 -7.17
CA LEU A 132 0.62 5.05 -5.86
C LEU A 132 0.67 3.64 -5.26
N PHE A 133 1.35 3.49 -4.13
CA PHE A 133 1.26 2.27 -3.33
C PHE A 133 0.00 2.35 -2.49
N THR A 134 -0.96 1.47 -2.76
CA THR A 134 -2.32 1.58 -2.22
C THR A 134 -2.59 0.66 -1.03
N GLY A 135 -1.66 -0.25 -0.70
CA GLY A 135 -1.95 -1.31 0.26
C GLY A 135 -3.29 -1.98 -0.07
N ASP A 136 -4.14 -2.09 0.92
CA ASP A 136 -5.46 -2.71 0.79
C ASP A 136 -6.60 -1.70 0.66
N THR A 137 -6.29 -0.43 0.40
CA THR A 137 -7.33 0.55 0.09
C THR A 137 -7.92 0.31 -1.30
N LEU A 138 -7.05 0.04 -2.29
CA LEU A 138 -7.46 -0.15 -3.68
C LEU A 138 -6.61 -1.23 -4.35
N PHE A 139 -7.26 -2.19 -5.01
CA PHE A 139 -6.66 -3.24 -5.83
C PHE A 139 -6.97 -3.06 -7.31
N VAL A 140 -6.43 -3.92 -8.14
CA VAL A 140 -6.82 -4.03 -9.54
C VAL A 140 -8.19 -4.67 -9.65
N GLY A 141 -9.16 -3.91 -10.14
CA GLY A 141 -10.54 -4.36 -10.35
C GLY A 141 -11.46 -4.30 -9.11
N ARG A 142 -10.96 -3.93 -7.93
CA ARG A 142 -11.75 -3.86 -6.70
C ARG A 142 -11.09 -3.00 -5.62
N THR A 143 -11.81 -2.73 -4.53
CA THR A 143 -11.29 -2.12 -3.31
C THR A 143 -11.00 -3.16 -2.22
N GLY A 144 -10.39 -2.73 -1.12
CA GLY A 144 -10.30 -3.50 0.11
C GLY A 144 -11.67 -3.83 0.70
N ARG A 145 -11.73 -4.87 1.50
CA ARG A 145 -12.92 -5.28 2.25
C ARG A 145 -13.12 -4.41 3.48
N THR A 146 -14.37 -4.36 3.96
CA THR A 146 -14.72 -3.62 5.18
C THR A 146 -15.42 -4.52 6.20
N VAL A 147 -14.84 -5.69 6.44
CA VAL A 147 -15.38 -6.73 7.35
C VAL A 147 -14.57 -6.89 8.64
N SER A 148 -13.41 -6.25 8.73
CA SER A 148 -12.55 -6.29 9.91
C SER A 148 -13.06 -5.35 11.01
N ASN A 149 -12.67 -5.62 12.26
CA ASN A 149 -12.98 -4.69 13.35
C ASN A 149 -12.33 -3.33 13.10
N GLY A 150 -13.14 -2.26 13.17
CA GLY A 150 -12.71 -0.89 12.88
C GLY A 150 -12.74 -0.49 11.41
N SER A 151 -13.10 -1.40 10.48
CA SER A 151 -13.34 -1.03 9.09
C SER A 151 -14.66 -0.27 8.92
N ASP A 152 -14.76 0.56 7.86
CA ASP A 152 -15.92 1.41 7.57
C ASP A 152 -16.04 1.64 6.06
N THR A 153 -17.13 1.13 5.47
CA THR A 153 -17.37 1.21 4.03
C THR A 153 -17.53 2.64 3.53
N ARG A 154 -18.14 3.51 4.33
CA ARG A 154 -18.33 4.93 3.96
C ARG A 154 -17.00 5.69 4.01
N GLN A 155 -16.15 5.39 4.99
CA GLN A 155 -14.79 5.93 5.01
C GLN A 155 -13.98 5.43 3.80
N LEU A 156 -14.10 4.15 3.44
CA LEU A 156 -13.43 3.62 2.26
C LEU A 156 -13.87 4.32 0.97
N TYR A 157 -15.18 4.57 0.82
CA TYR A 157 -15.70 5.35 -0.29
C TYR A 157 -15.00 6.70 -0.39
N ARG A 158 -14.96 7.48 0.70
CA ARG A 158 -14.32 8.80 0.72
C ARG A 158 -12.82 8.72 0.45
N SER A 159 -12.15 7.73 1.02
CA SER A 159 -10.72 7.50 0.74
C SER A 159 -10.45 7.22 -0.74
N VAL A 160 -11.31 6.46 -1.38
CA VAL A 160 -11.20 6.14 -2.80
C VAL A 160 -11.62 7.33 -3.66
N TYR A 161 -12.85 7.83 -3.49
CA TYR A 161 -13.44 8.81 -4.40
C TYR A 161 -12.93 10.23 -4.20
N ASP A 162 -12.76 10.66 -2.93
CA ASP A 162 -12.35 12.04 -2.63
C ASP A 162 -10.81 12.22 -2.54
N THR A 163 -10.05 11.09 -2.58
CA THR A 163 -8.59 11.15 -2.45
C THR A 163 -7.88 10.46 -3.61
N ILE A 164 -8.16 9.16 -3.86
CA ILE A 164 -7.39 8.40 -4.87
C ILE A 164 -7.85 8.76 -6.28
N LEU A 165 -9.16 8.79 -6.53
CA LEU A 165 -9.70 9.10 -7.86
C LEU A 165 -9.56 10.57 -8.25
N ASP A 166 -9.20 11.46 -7.31
CA ASP A 166 -8.86 12.87 -7.57
C ASP A 166 -7.41 13.03 -8.09
N LEU A 167 -6.60 11.99 -8.02
CA LEU A 167 -5.27 11.95 -8.61
C LEU A 167 -5.35 11.84 -10.15
N PRO A 168 -4.30 12.24 -10.89
CA PRO A 168 -4.27 12.10 -12.34
C PRO A 168 -4.58 10.65 -12.77
N GLY A 169 -5.51 10.47 -13.71
CA GLY A 169 -6.00 9.15 -14.14
C GLY A 169 -4.93 8.20 -14.69
N HIS A 170 -3.79 8.74 -15.14
CA HIS A 170 -2.63 7.95 -15.55
C HIS A 170 -1.74 7.48 -14.38
N THR A 171 -2.03 7.85 -13.13
CA THR A 171 -1.33 7.33 -11.94
C THR A 171 -1.48 5.82 -11.87
N ILE A 172 -0.36 5.10 -11.73
CA ILE A 172 -0.34 3.64 -11.67
C ILE A 172 -0.46 3.18 -10.22
N ILE A 173 -1.45 2.36 -9.90
CA ILE A 173 -1.60 1.77 -8.57
C ILE A 173 -0.72 0.51 -8.41
N TYR A 174 -0.15 0.38 -7.22
CA TYR A 174 0.66 -0.74 -6.74
C TYR A 174 0.00 -1.30 -5.47
N PRO A 175 -0.87 -2.31 -5.58
CA PRO A 175 -1.69 -2.79 -4.46
C PRO A 175 -0.92 -3.70 -3.50
N GLY A 176 -1.51 -3.95 -2.31
CA GLY A 176 -0.96 -4.86 -1.31
C GLY A 176 -1.05 -6.34 -1.67
N HIS A 177 -2.00 -6.72 -2.54
CA HIS A 177 -2.23 -8.10 -2.99
C HIS A 177 -2.41 -8.20 -4.50
N ASP A 178 -2.07 -9.37 -5.07
CA ASP A 178 -2.22 -9.70 -6.49
C ASP A 178 -3.56 -10.41 -6.76
N TYR A 179 -4.65 -9.67 -6.62
CA TYR A 179 -6.00 -10.21 -6.81
C TYR A 179 -6.58 -9.96 -8.21
N GLY A 180 -5.96 -9.12 -9.01
CA GLY A 180 -6.49 -8.70 -10.30
C GLY A 180 -5.97 -9.50 -11.49
N PRO A 181 -6.44 -9.18 -12.70
CA PRO A 181 -5.94 -9.79 -13.93
C PRO A 181 -4.50 -9.35 -14.30
N LYS A 182 -3.98 -8.33 -13.64
CA LYS A 182 -2.61 -7.82 -13.75
C LYS A 182 -2.16 -7.23 -12.41
N MET A 183 -0.85 -7.14 -12.20
CA MET A 183 -0.28 -6.70 -10.92
C MET A 183 -0.48 -5.20 -10.65
N THR A 184 -0.45 -4.36 -11.67
CA THR A 184 -0.59 -2.91 -11.59
C THR A 184 -1.50 -2.38 -12.69
N ILE A 185 -2.14 -1.25 -12.45
CA ILE A 185 -3.08 -0.64 -13.40
C ILE A 185 -3.12 0.87 -13.22
N SER A 186 -3.43 1.65 -14.25
CA SER A 186 -3.73 3.07 -14.07
C SER A 186 -5.10 3.28 -13.40
N ILE A 187 -5.29 4.43 -12.77
CA ILE A 187 -6.59 4.78 -12.17
C ILE A 187 -7.70 4.73 -13.24
N ASP A 188 -7.48 5.35 -14.41
CA ASP A 188 -8.48 5.37 -15.48
C ASP A 188 -8.88 3.95 -15.96
N GLU A 189 -7.88 3.09 -16.19
CA GLU A 189 -8.14 1.70 -16.56
C GLU A 189 -8.84 0.92 -15.45
N ASN A 190 -8.51 1.21 -14.18
CA ASN A 190 -9.12 0.54 -13.03
C ASN A 190 -10.58 0.92 -12.85
N ILE A 191 -10.94 2.19 -13.05
CA ILE A 191 -12.33 2.65 -13.07
C ILE A 191 -13.14 1.87 -14.11
N ALA A 192 -12.56 1.65 -15.30
CA ALA A 192 -13.25 0.97 -16.38
C ALA A 192 -13.58 -0.50 -16.09
N ILE A 193 -12.80 -1.17 -15.24
CA ILE A 193 -12.96 -2.61 -14.95
C ILE A 193 -13.52 -2.94 -13.58
N SER A 194 -13.60 -1.95 -12.67
CA SER A 194 -14.03 -2.17 -11.28
C SER A 194 -15.47 -1.67 -11.06
N PRO A 195 -16.44 -2.56 -10.79
CA PRO A 195 -17.80 -2.13 -10.46
C PRO A 195 -17.87 -1.20 -9.25
N LEU A 196 -16.99 -1.39 -8.25
CA LEU A 196 -16.92 -0.55 -7.06
C LEU A 196 -16.41 0.88 -7.35
N LEU A 197 -15.66 1.09 -8.43
CA LEU A 197 -15.20 2.42 -8.86
C LEU A 197 -16.16 3.12 -9.81
N GLN A 198 -17.31 2.51 -10.08
CA GLN A 198 -18.39 3.05 -10.93
C GLN A 198 -19.66 3.32 -10.12
N ALA A 199 -19.55 3.46 -8.80
CA ALA A 199 -20.68 3.82 -7.97
C ALA A 199 -21.09 5.29 -8.24
N GLU A 200 -22.40 5.52 -8.29
CA GLU A 200 -22.96 6.85 -8.57
C GLU A 200 -22.82 7.79 -7.37
N ASP A 201 -22.84 7.24 -6.16
CA ASP A 201 -22.66 7.96 -4.90
C ASP A 201 -22.22 7.00 -3.76
N GLU A 202 -22.11 7.56 -2.54
CA GLU A 202 -21.69 6.81 -1.34
C GLU A 202 -22.67 5.67 -0.99
N ASP A 203 -23.98 5.86 -1.17
CA ASP A 203 -24.98 4.84 -0.85
C ASP A 203 -24.97 3.70 -1.87
N ASP A 204 -24.78 3.99 -3.16
CA ASP A 204 -24.59 2.98 -4.20
C ASP A 204 -23.31 2.18 -3.98
N PHE A 205 -22.21 2.85 -3.57
CA PHE A 205 -20.98 2.15 -3.21
C PHE A 205 -21.16 1.18 -2.04
N VAL A 206 -21.89 1.62 -0.99
CA VAL A 206 -22.17 0.78 0.18
C VAL A 206 -22.99 -0.44 -0.23
N GLN A 207 -24.01 -0.26 -1.10
CA GLN A 207 -24.82 -1.37 -1.58
C GLN A 207 -23.99 -2.35 -2.43
N ARG A 208 -23.21 -1.86 -3.38
CA ARG A 208 -22.32 -2.69 -4.22
C ARG A 208 -21.29 -3.46 -3.38
N MET A 209 -20.75 -2.84 -2.33
CA MET A 209 -19.83 -3.51 -1.42
C MET A 209 -20.53 -4.64 -0.66
N ALA A 210 -21.75 -4.42 -0.17
CA ALA A 210 -22.53 -5.44 0.52
C ALA A 210 -22.84 -6.64 -0.40
N ASP A 211 -23.22 -6.38 -1.64
CA ASP A 211 -23.49 -7.42 -2.65
C ASP A 211 -22.20 -8.22 -2.96
N TYR A 212 -21.09 -7.52 -3.16
CA TYR A 212 -19.78 -8.12 -3.40
C TYR A 212 -19.32 -9.04 -2.25
N GLU A 213 -19.52 -8.65 -0.99
CA GLU A 213 -19.16 -9.47 0.16
C GLU A 213 -20.06 -10.72 0.29
N VAL A 214 -21.32 -10.62 -0.13
CA VAL A 214 -22.25 -11.77 -0.18
C VAL A 214 -21.78 -12.77 -1.25
N GLU A 215 -21.48 -12.31 -2.47
CA GLU A 215 -21.03 -13.18 -3.56
C GLU A 215 -19.78 -13.98 -3.18
N ARG A 216 -18.80 -13.35 -2.53
CA ARG A 216 -17.58 -14.02 -2.07
C ARG A 216 -17.80 -15.11 -1.02
N THR A 217 -18.85 -15.02 -0.21
CA THR A 217 -19.17 -16.06 0.78
C THR A 217 -19.68 -17.34 0.14
N PHE A 218 -20.16 -17.28 -1.10
CA PHE A 218 -20.63 -18.46 -1.84
C PHE A 218 -19.53 -19.09 -2.73
N GLU A 219 -18.39 -18.43 -2.95
CA GLU A 219 -17.27 -18.93 -3.75
C GLU A 219 -16.22 -19.70 -2.92
N ASN A 220 -16.31 -19.69 -1.59
CA ASN A 220 -15.47 -20.39 -0.63
C ASN A 220 -16.24 -21.55 0.05
#